data_19f0e5df0eacccc38fe4ffa5373e0b64
#
_entry.id   19f0e5df0eacccc38fe4ffa5373e0b64
#
_cell.length_a   1.000
_cell.length_b   1.000
_cell.length_c   1.000
_cell.angle_alpha   90.00
_cell.angle_beta   90.00
_cell.angle_gamma   90.00
#
_symmetry.space_group_name_H-M   'P 1'
#
loop_
_entity.id
_entity.type
_entity.pdbx_description
1 polymer ?
#
loop_
_entity_poly.entity_id
_entity_poly.type
_entity_poly.pdbx_seq_one_letter_code
_entity_poly.pdbx_strand_id
1 'polypeptide(L)'
;MPRLTLTGTNIDAPDANALADFYRRLLGWTTRAEEPGWVIIQAADGGGGRLSFQTESRYVRPVWPAGPGDQQMMMHLEIAVDDLEASVAHAVAQGATLAGFQPQEDVRVCLDPAGHPFCLFLQ
;
A
#
# COMPACT_ATOMS: atom_id res chain seq x y z
N MET A 1 8.10 11.77 30.67
CA MET A 1 8.51 11.80 29.28
C MET A 1 7.40 12.39 28.43
N PRO A 2 7.71 13.06 27.33
CA PRO A 2 6.65 13.58 26.47
C PRO A 2 5.82 12.44 25.86
N ARG A 3 4.58 12.74 25.49
CA ARG A 3 3.69 11.78 24.85
C ARG A 3 3.89 11.84 23.32
N LEU A 4 4.12 10.69 22.74
CA LEU A 4 4.28 10.54 21.28
C LEU A 4 3.26 9.51 20.81
N THR A 5 2.54 9.83 19.76
CA THR A 5 1.53 8.93 19.18
C THR A 5 1.77 8.79 17.70
N LEU A 6 2.07 7.57 17.26
CA LEU A 6 2.17 7.27 15.83
C LEU A 6 0.76 7.19 15.25
N THR A 7 0.41 8.07 14.31
CA THR A 7 -0.94 8.13 13.76
C THR A 7 -1.09 7.42 12.42
N GLY A 8 -0.02 7.25 11.66
CA GLY A 8 -0.13 6.58 10.37
C GLY A 8 1.16 6.61 9.57
N THR A 9 1.06 6.13 8.34
CA THR A 9 2.16 6.08 7.38
C THR A 9 1.77 6.90 6.17
N ASN A 10 2.68 7.73 5.68
CA ASN A 10 2.48 8.52 4.46
C ASN A 10 3.20 7.86 3.28
N ILE A 11 2.54 7.77 2.15
CA ILE A 11 3.03 7.09 0.95
C ILE A 11 3.05 8.08 -0.21
N ASP A 12 4.20 8.19 -0.86
CA ASP A 12 4.36 9.04 -2.04
C ASP A 12 3.86 8.33 -3.30
N ALA A 13 3.35 9.09 -4.24
CA ALA A 13 2.86 8.57 -5.52
C ALA A 13 2.89 9.68 -6.58
N PRO A 14 2.91 9.31 -7.87
CA PRO A 14 2.72 10.31 -8.92
C PRO A 14 1.32 10.94 -8.88
N ASP A 15 0.32 10.19 -8.43
CA ASP A 15 -1.06 10.65 -8.24
C ASP A 15 -1.60 10.08 -6.92
N ALA A 16 -1.54 10.90 -5.88
CA ALA A 16 -1.95 10.50 -4.54
C ALA A 16 -3.42 10.09 -4.47
N ASN A 17 -4.28 10.81 -5.17
CA ASN A 17 -5.71 10.55 -5.12
C ASN A 17 -6.05 9.19 -5.74
N ALA A 18 -5.41 8.84 -6.85
CA ALA A 18 -5.59 7.54 -7.48
C ALA A 18 -5.08 6.40 -6.60
N LEU A 19 -3.91 6.57 -5.97
CA LEU A 19 -3.35 5.53 -5.10
C LEU A 19 -4.19 5.36 -3.83
N ALA A 20 -4.67 6.44 -3.25
CA ALA A 20 -5.57 6.39 -2.10
C ALA A 20 -6.85 5.62 -2.42
N ASP A 21 -7.43 5.84 -3.60
CA ASP A 21 -8.63 5.11 -4.03
C ASP A 21 -8.37 3.60 -4.11
N PHE A 22 -7.22 3.21 -4.62
CA PHE A 22 -6.84 1.79 -4.66
C PHE A 22 -6.84 1.18 -3.27
N TYR A 23 -6.12 1.78 -2.31
CA TYR A 23 -6.02 1.24 -0.95
C TYR A 23 -7.35 1.30 -0.21
N ARG A 24 -8.14 2.32 -0.45
CA ARG A 24 -9.48 2.42 0.14
C ARG A 24 -10.35 1.24 -0.29
N ARG A 25 -10.33 0.90 -1.58
CA ARG A 25 -11.08 -0.23 -2.10
C ARG A 25 -10.49 -1.57 -1.64
N LEU A 26 -9.15 -1.68 -1.63
CA LEU A 26 -8.48 -2.91 -1.20
C LEU A 26 -8.83 -3.26 0.24
N LEU A 27 -8.75 -2.27 1.13
CA LEU A 27 -8.88 -2.48 2.58
C LEU A 27 -10.32 -2.29 3.08
N GLY A 28 -11.22 -1.74 2.26
CA GLY A 28 -12.56 -1.40 2.69
C GLY A 28 -12.58 -0.23 3.68
N TRP A 29 -11.59 0.65 3.56
CA TRP A 29 -11.44 1.80 4.46
C TRP A 29 -12.23 3.01 3.95
N THR A 30 -12.35 4.03 4.82
CA THR A 30 -13.05 5.27 4.51
C THR A 30 -12.08 6.43 4.38
N THR A 31 -12.49 7.44 3.63
CA THR A 31 -11.71 8.67 3.47
C THR A 31 -11.94 9.56 4.68
N ARG A 32 -10.87 9.99 5.33
CA ARG A 32 -10.91 10.95 6.43
C ARG A 32 -10.76 12.38 5.93
N ALA A 33 -9.88 12.61 4.96
CA ALA A 33 -9.64 13.92 4.37
C ALA A 33 -9.16 13.73 2.95
N GLU A 34 -9.57 14.61 2.06
CA GLU A 34 -9.16 14.56 0.66
C GLU A 34 -9.10 15.96 0.09
N GLU A 35 -7.97 16.25 -0.55
CA GLU A 35 -7.77 17.44 -1.36
C GLU A 35 -6.81 17.06 -2.51
N PRO A 36 -6.68 17.89 -3.55
CA PRO A 36 -5.78 17.54 -4.65
C PRO A 36 -4.36 17.30 -4.15
N GLY A 37 -3.83 16.09 -4.43
CA GLY A 37 -2.46 15.71 -4.06
C GLY A 37 -2.27 15.28 -2.60
N TRP A 38 -3.33 15.17 -1.82
CA TRP A 38 -3.24 14.75 -0.42
C TRP A 38 -4.52 14.05 0.03
N VAL A 39 -4.39 12.81 0.50
CA VAL A 39 -5.55 12.03 0.98
C VAL A 39 -5.16 11.29 2.25
N ILE A 40 -6.08 11.23 3.20
CA ILE A 40 -5.97 10.37 4.39
C ILE A 40 -7.13 9.39 4.38
N ILE A 41 -6.82 8.10 4.52
CA ILE A 41 -7.83 7.06 4.70
C ILE A 41 -7.62 6.39 6.06
N GLN A 42 -8.67 5.80 6.59
CA GLN A 42 -8.63 5.13 7.89
C GLN A 42 -9.59 3.95 7.91
N ALA A 43 -9.35 3.02 8.83
CA ALA A 43 -10.24 1.90 9.04
C ALA A 43 -11.64 2.40 9.37
N ALA A 44 -12.67 1.73 8.84
CA ALA A 44 -14.06 2.15 9.00
C ALA A 44 -14.50 2.18 10.47
N ASP A 45 -13.94 1.30 11.30
CA ASP A 45 -14.22 1.23 12.74
C ASP A 45 -13.36 2.20 13.57
N GLY A 46 -12.44 2.92 12.92
CA GLY A 46 -11.55 3.87 13.58
C GLY A 46 -10.40 3.25 14.35
N GLY A 47 -10.25 1.92 14.35
CA GLY A 47 -9.30 1.21 15.21
C GLY A 47 -8.01 0.75 14.56
N GLY A 48 -7.88 0.80 13.25
CA GLY A 48 -6.80 0.16 12.51
C GLY A 48 -5.69 1.07 12.03
N GLY A 49 -5.63 2.32 12.48
CA GLY A 49 -4.61 3.25 12.01
C GLY A 49 -5.03 3.99 10.75
N ARG A 50 -4.07 4.67 10.12
CA ARG A 50 -4.30 5.52 8.96
C ARG A 50 -3.21 5.33 7.94
N LEU A 51 -3.57 5.55 6.68
CA LEU A 51 -2.62 5.75 5.59
C LEU A 51 -2.90 7.11 4.99
N SER A 52 -1.85 7.85 4.69
CA SER A 52 -1.98 9.09 3.93
C SER A 52 -1.16 8.98 2.65
N PHE A 53 -1.51 9.79 1.67
CA PHE A 53 -0.90 9.75 0.35
C PHE A 53 -0.62 11.17 -0.09
N GLN A 54 0.58 11.39 -0.65
CA GLN A 54 0.90 12.70 -1.18
C GLN A 54 1.48 12.55 -2.60
N THR A 55 1.12 13.49 -3.46
CA THR A 55 1.67 13.54 -4.80
C THR A 55 3.10 14.06 -4.73
N GLU A 56 4.03 13.30 -5.32
CA GLU A 56 5.44 13.68 -5.40
C GLU A 56 5.83 13.80 -6.86
N SER A 57 6.18 15.02 -7.29
CA SER A 57 6.52 15.29 -8.69
C SER A 57 7.80 14.59 -9.14
N ARG A 58 8.66 14.19 -8.19
CA ARG A 58 9.94 13.52 -8.46
C ARG A 58 9.88 12.03 -8.12
N TYR A 59 8.69 11.48 -8.07
CA TYR A 59 8.47 10.08 -7.74
C TYR A 59 9.21 9.17 -8.72
N VAL A 60 9.93 8.18 -8.15
CA VAL A 60 10.58 7.13 -8.93
C VAL A 60 9.95 5.79 -8.51
N ARG A 61 9.41 5.08 -9.50
CA ARG A 61 8.75 3.80 -9.26
C ARG A 61 9.73 2.78 -8.70
N PRO A 62 9.43 2.13 -7.55
CA PRO A 62 10.29 1.07 -7.03
C PRO A 62 10.34 -0.13 -7.98
N VAL A 63 11.46 -0.85 -7.93
CA VAL A 63 11.67 -2.10 -8.67
C VAL A 63 11.70 -3.25 -7.67
N TRP A 64 10.99 -4.32 -7.96
CA TRP A 64 11.00 -5.53 -7.13
C TRP A 64 11.24 -6.78 -7.98
N PRO A 65 12.25 -7.61 -7.66
CA PRO A 65 13.31 -7.30 -6.70
C PRO A 65 14.25 -6.24 -7.26
N ALA A 66 14.81 -5.40 -6.38
CA ALA A 66 15.69 -4.31 -6.80
C ALA A 66 17.10 -4.82 -7.02
N GLY A 67 17.73 -4.37 -8.12
CA GLY A 67 19.13 -4.57 -8.39
C GLY A 67 19.93 -3.28 -8.19
N PRO A 68 21.25 -3.31 -8.47
CA PRO A 68 22.08 -2.12 -8.33
C PRO A 68 21.55 -0.96 -9.20
N GLY A 69 21.46 0.22 -8.59
CA GLY A 69 20.97 1.40 -9.27
C GLY A 69 19.44 1.54 -9.35
N ASP A 70 18.69 0.50 -8.98
CA ASP A 70 17.22 0.56 -8.96
C ASP A 70 16.73 1.24 -7.70
N GLN A 71 15.57 1.90 -7.82
CA GLN A 71 14.88 2.45 -6.66
C GLN A 71 14.33 1.31 -5.82
N GLN A 72 14.72 1.25 -4.55
CA GLN A 72 14.22 0.26 -3.60
C GLN A 72 12.92 0.72 -3.00
N MET A 73 12.11 -0.25 -2.51
CA MET A 73 10.86 0.06 -1.81
C MET A 73 11.10 0.71 -0.44
N MET A 74 12.19 0.40 0.23
CA MET A 74 12.64 0.81 1.56
C MET A 74 11.69 0.42 2.70
N MET A 75 10.39 0.56 2.52
CA MET A 75 9.33 0.12 3.44
C MET A 75 8.20 -0.47 2.62
N HIS A 76 7.45 -1.39 3.22
CA HIS A 76 6.28 -1.95 2.55
C HIS A 76 5.20 -2.30 3.56
N LEU A 77 3.96 -2.35 3.09
CA LEU A 77 2.82 -2.71 3.94
C LEU A 77 2.72 -4.22 4.04
N GLU A 78 2.36 -4.69 5.24
CA GLU A 78 2.08 -6.10 5.52
C GLU A 78 0.60 -6.23 5.86
N ILE A 79 -0.13 -7.02 5.07
CA ILE A 79 -1.57 -7.17 5.19
C ILE A 79 -1.89 -8.64 5.47
N ALA A 80 -2.44 -8.91 6.64
CA ALA A 80 -2.83 -10.25 7.04
C ALA A 80 -4.10 -10.66 6.29
N VAL A 81 -4.12 -11.88 5.77
CA VAL A 81 -5.27 -12.43 5.04
C VAL A 81 -5.53 -13.86 5.50
N ASP A 82 -6.73 -14.35 5.27
CA ASP A 82 -7.12 -15.73 5.60
C ASP A 82 -7.14 -16.65 4.37
N ASP A 83 -7.04 -16.09 3.17
CA ASP A 83 -7.06 -16.85 1.91
C ASP A 83 -6.20 -16.11 0.90
N LEU A 84 -5.00 -16.64 0.61
CA LEU A 84 -4.06 -15.98 -0.29
C LEU A 84 -4.60 -15.84 -1.71
N GLU A 85 -5.15 -16.92 -2.25
CA GLU A 85 -5.63 -16.91 -3.64
C GLU A 85 -6.76 -15.91 -3.83
N ALA A 86 -7.74 -15.92 -2.94
CA ALA A 86 -8.88 -14.99 -3.02
C ALA A 86 -8.42 -13.55 -2.79
N SER A 87 -7.46 -13.35 -1.90
CA SER A 87 -6.94 -12.01 -1.58
C SER A 87 -6.14 -11.43 -2.74
N VAL A 88 -5.33 -12.25 -3.42
CA VAL A 88 -4.62 -11.82 -4.62
C VAL A 88 -5.62 -11.44 -5.72
N ALA A 89 -6.65 -12.27 -5.93
CA ALA A 89 -7.69 -11.98 -6.94
C ALA A 89 -8.39 -10.66 -6.62
N HIS A 90 -8.71 -10.42 -5.36
CA HIS A 90 -9.31 -9.15 -4.92
C HIS A 90 -8.37 -7.97 -5.20
N ALA A 91 -7.10 -8.10 -4.82
CA ALA A 91 -6.12 -7.02 -5.04
C ALA A 91 -5.95 -6.70 -6.52
N VAL A 92 -5.86 -7.72 -7.37
CA VAL A 92 -5.72 -7.54 -8.82
C VAL A 92 -6.98 -6.87 -9.39
N ALA A 93 -8.16 -7.26 -8.91
CA ALA A 93 -9.42 -6.63 -9.34
C ALA A 93 -9.46 -5.13 -8.99
N GLN A 94 -8.77 -4.71 -7.93
CA GLN A 94 -8.70 -3.30 -7.55
C GLN A 94 -7.59 -2.54 -8.29
N GLY A 95 -6.69 -3.21 -8.98
CA GLY A 95 -5.64 -2.55 -9.76
C GLY A 95 -4.22 -2.96 -9.41
N ALA A 96 -4.02 -3.89 -8.49
CA ALA A 96 -2.68 -4.41 -8.16
C ALA A 96 -2.18 -5.36 -9.24
N THR A 97 -0.86 -5.57 -9.24
CA THR A 97 -0.20 -6.58 -10.06
C THR A 97 0.46 -7.59 -9.13
N LEU A 98 0.29 -8.88 -9.41
CA LEU A 98 1.03 -9.91 -8.69
C LEU A 98 2.48 -9.87 -9.19
N ALA A 99 3.45 -9.73 -8.27
CA ALA A 99 4.86 -9.71 -8.65
C ALA A 99 5.31 -11.06 -9.19
N GLY A 100 6.26 -11.05 -10.12
CA GLY A 100 6.80 -12.29 -10.70
C GLY A 100 7.65 -13.08 -9.71
N PHE A 101 8.39 -12.39 -8.85
CA PHE A 101 9.24 -13.04 -7.86
C PHE A 101 8.50 -13.18 -6.53
N GLN A 102 8.30 -14.44 -6.08
CA GLN A 102 7.58 -14.77 -4.85
C GLN A 102 8.49 -15.63 -3.96
N PRO A 103 9.19 -14.98 -2.99
CA PRO A 103 10.21 -15.72 -2.21
C PRO A 103 9.65 -16.66 -1.16
N GLN A 104 8.37 -16.57 -0.78
CA GLN A 104 7.79 -17.36 0.31
C GLN A 104 6.45 -17.97 -0.08
N GLU A 105 6.14 -19.16 0.46
CA GLU A 105 4.91 -19.88 0.11
C GLU A 105 3.66 -19.28 0.74
N ASP A 106 3.76 -18.74 1.95
CA ASP A 106 2.61 -18.21 2.71
C ASP A 106 2.47 -16.69 2.60
N VAL A 107 3.22 -16.09 1.69
CA VAL A 107 3.19 -14.66 1.41
C VAL A 107 3.06 -14.44 -0.09
N ARG A 108 2.32 -13.43 -0.50
CA ARG A 108 2.31 -12.97 -1.89
C ARG A 108 2.69 -11.51 -1.95
N VAL A 109 3.72 -11.23 -2.75
CA VAL A 109 4.13 -9.87 -3.02
C VAL A 109 3.29 -9.35 -4.18
N CYS A 110 2.61 -8.24 -3.95
CA CYS A 110 1.85 -7.53 -4.97
C CYS A 110 2.45 -6.15 -5.16
N LEU A 111 2.17 -5.54 -6.30
CA LEU A 111 2.57 -4.16 -6.57
C LEU A 111 1.30 -3.32 -6.68
N ASP A 112 1.28 -2.19 -5.98
CA ASP A 112 0.17 -1.26 -6.12
C ASP A 112 0.26 -0.50 -7.46
N PRO A 113 -0.73 0.31 -7.82
CA PRO A 113 -0.70 1.02 -9.11
C PRO A 113 0.50 1.95 -9.29
N ALA A 114 1.10 2.42 -8.21
CA ALA A 114 2.31 3.26 -8.27
C ALA A 114 3.59 2.43 -8.22
N GLY A 115 3.47 1.10 -8.05
CA GLY A 115 4.61 0.18 -8.06
C GLY A 115 5.17 -0.18 -6.71
N HIS A 116 4.60 0.31 -5.61
CA HIS A 116 5.10 -0.10 -4.29
C HIS A 116 4.78 -1.56 -4.06
N PRO A 117 5.78 -2.39 -3.70
CA PRO A 117 5.49 -3.74 -3.21
C PRO A 117 4.71 -3.68 -1.90
N PHE A 118 3.76 -4.59 -1.75
CA PHE A 118 3.11 -4.86 -0.48
C PHE A 118 2.87 -6.36 -0.37
N CYS A 119 2.79 -6.85 0.86
CA CYS A 119 2.65 -8.27 1.10
C CYS A 119 1.27 -8.62 1.64
N LEU A 120 0.71 -9.68 1.09
CA LEU A 120 -0.44 -10.39 1.65
C LEU A 120 0.10 -11.65 2.30
N PHE A 121 -0.18 -11.88 3.58
CA PHE A 121 0.37 -13.04 4.28
C PHE A 121 -0.70 -13.77 5.07
N LEU A 122 -0.56 -15.10 5.15
CA LEU A 122 -1.44 -15.91 5.99
C LEU A 122 -1.10 -15.70 7.45
N GLN A 123 -2.13 -15.48 8.25
CA GLN A 123 -2.00 -15.30 9.68
C GLN A 123 -2.73 -16.40 10.43
#